data_9911e5680513bf29d1cd086b4ee64634
#
_entry.id   9911e5680513bf29d1cd086b4ee64634
#
_cell.length_a   1.000
_cell.length_b   1.000
_cell.length_c   1.000
_cell.angle_alpha   90.00
_cell.angle_beta   90.00
_cell.angle_gamma   90.00
#
_symmetry.space_group_name_H-M   'P 1'
#
loop_
_entity.id
_entity.type
_entity.pdbx_description
1 polymer ?
#
loop_
_entity_poly.entity_id
_entity_poly.type
_entity_poly.pdbx_seq_one_letter_code
_entity_poly.pdbx_strand_id
1 'polypeptide(L)'
;MKWHTHVIHLCIILFFVIGYGSTSSAESKSTSLKLPGSVINIEKENTMPQAEENLSYLQPSDFTKELLETSKVKIDNPNLIKILNESAINKSPFSLGMRATIYLGEWPLSYKSNGTEPNWQYQKINTNFYDNRQGTANYQINYVQEAQKSIKGGLTAKVPQVEDVQKMILLSAMEKTNLPLTFETVIGRGTKHHQVYNIGQGQLGYLYTYAPAIHEKGKVTYGEVYLVIKGTKRKIDVKNVTSQSIGAWIPLQGHLNFGFQGSS
;
A
#
# COMPACT_ATOMS: atom_id res chain seq x y z
N MET A 1 -13.66 49.72 76.35
CA MET A 1 -12.60 48.79 75.93
C MET A 1 -13.17 47.98 74.81
N LYS A 2 -12.82 48.34 73.56
CA LYS A 2 -13.40 47.79 72.32
C LYS A 2 -12.46 46.72 71.74
N TRP A 3 -12.93 45.54 71.60
CA TRP A 3 -12.21 44.48 70.86
C TRP A 3 -12.78 44.38 69.47
N HIS A 4 -11.89 44.58 68.44
CA HIS A 4 -12.16 44.38 67.04
C HIS A 4 -11.90 42.94 66.71
N THR A 5 -12.92 42.24 66.22
CA THR A 5 -12.82 40.93 65.58
C THR A 5 -12.56 41.11 64.11
N HIS A 6 -11.37 40.71 63.61
CA HIS A 6 -11.05 40.62 62.19
C HIS A 6 -11.59 39.28 61.62
N VAL A 7 -12.55 39.39 60.73
CA VAL A 7 -13.04 38.26 59.93
C VAL A 7 -12.15 38.17 58.78
N ILE A 8 -11.35 37.08 58.68
CA ILE A 8 -10.53 36.74 57.49
C ILE A 8 -11.42 35.98 56.55
N HIS A 9 -11.73 36.58 55.38
CA HIS A 9 -12.36 35.89 54.26
C HIS A 9 -11.31 35.12 53.46
N LEU A 10 -11.35 33.78 53.60
CA LEU A 10 -10.54 32.87 52.81
C LEU A 10 -11.25 32.63 51.42
N CYS A 11 -10.83 33.33 50.37
CA CYS A 11 -11.28 33.08 49.03
C CYS A 11 -10.57 31.82 48.49
N ILE A 12 -11.30 30.70 48.43
CA ILE A 12 -10.86 29.49 47.75
C ILE A 12 -11.11 29.70 46.25
N ILE A 13 -10.05 29.98 45.51
CA ILE A 13 -10.08 30.02 44.06
C ILE A 13 -9.93 28.56 43.56
N LEU A 14 -11.06 28.00 43.09
CA LEU A 14 -11.09 26.69 42.45
C LEU A 14 -10.58 26.86 41.00
N PHE A 15 -9.34 26.53 40.75
CA PHE A 15 -8.82 26.41 39.35
C PHE A 15 -9.41 25.16 38.67
N PHE A 16 -10.41 25.37 37.85
CA PHE A 16 -10.81 24.36 36.85
C PHE A 16 -9.72 24.28 35.79
N VAL A 17 -8.84 23.31 35.89
CA VAL A 17 -7.94 22.93 34.77
C VAL A 17 -8.78 22.16 33.75
N ILE A 18 -9.27 22.87 32.76
CA ILE A 18 -9.85 22.26 31.56
C ILE A 18 -8.67 21.67 30.81
N GLY A 19 -8.43 20.38 30.99
CA GLY A 19 -7.51 19.61 30.19
C GLY A 19 -8.02 19.53 28.73
N TYR A 20 -7.50 20.39 27.88
CA TYR A 20 -7.60 20.18 26.43
C TYR A 20 -6.82 18.92 26.10
N GLY A 21 -7.52 17.81 26.02
CA GLY A 21 -7.02 16.60 25.40
C GLY A 21 -6.74 16.88 23.94
N SER A 22 -5.50 17.25 23.61
CA SER A 22 -5.01 17.22 22.24
C SER A 22 -5.07 15.78 21.78
N THR A 23 -6.08 15.43 20.99
CA THR A 23 -6.07 14.24 20.14
C THR A 23 -4.93 14.42 19.16
N SER A 24 -3.76 13.91 19.51
CA SER A 24 -2.65 13.73 18.61
C SER A 24 -3.12 12.77 17.51
N SER A 25 -3.59 13.33 16.43
CA SER A 25 -3.69 12.63 15.16
C SER A 25 -2.27 12.20 14.82
N ALA A 26 -1.99 10.91 14.96
CA ALA A 26 -0.72 10.35 14.51
C ALA A 26 -0.70 10.47 12.98
N GLU A 27 -0.12 11.56 12.50
CA GLU A 27 0.24 11.77 11.12
C GLU A 27 1.17 10.60 10.75
N SER A 28 0.68 9.71 9.89
CA SER A 28 1.47 8.63 9.31
C SER A 28 2.61 9.28 8.52
N LYS A 29 3.77 9.46 9.15
CA LYS A 29 4.99 9.87 8.45
C LYS A 29 5.24 8.85 7.34
N SER A 30 5.05 9.27 6.11
CA SER A 30 5.52 8.57 4.92
C SER A 30 7.02 8.34 5.11
N THR A 31 7.37 7.11 5.46
CA THR A 31 8.78 6.72 5.54
C THR A 31 9.19 6.31 4.14
N SER A 32 9.63 7.28 3.33
CA SER A 32 10.23 6.99 2.03
C SER A 32 11.29 5.90 2.20
N LEU A 33 11.02 4.73 1.64
CA LEU A 33 11.90 3.57 1.74
C LEU A 33 13.10 3.81 0.83
N LYS A 34 14.29 3.99 1.42
CA LYS A 34 15.52 4.24 0.64
C LYS A 34 15.97 2.94 -0.03
N LEU A 35 16.04 2.96 -1.37
CA LEU A 35 16.57 1.85 -2.14
C LEU A 35 18.09 1.70 -1.92
N PRO A 36 18.60 0.47 -1.71
CA PRO A 36 20.06 0.21 -1.71
C PRO A 36 20.65 0.51 -3.09
N GLY A 37 21.95 0.86 -3.14
CA GLY A 37 22.64 1.11 -4.40
C GLY A 37 22.74 -0.11 -5.34
N SER A 38 22.50 -1.31 -4.84
CA SER A 38 22.42 -2.56 -5.63
C SER A 38 21.07 -2.77 -6.31
N VAL A 39 20.04 -1.99 -5.93
CA VAL A 39 18.72 -2.01 -6.55
C VAL A 39 18.65 -0.93 -7.63
N ILE A 40 18.46 -1.34 -8.86
CA ILE A 40 18.56 -0.50 -10.06
C ILE A 40 17.23 -0.48 -10.78
N ASN A 41 16.84 0.71 -11.23
CA ASN A 41 15.68 0.88 -12.11
C ASN A 41 16.05 0.50 -13.54
N ILE A 42 15.27 -0.40 -14.15
CA ILE A 42 15.42 -0.91 -15.51
C ILE A 42 14.21 -0.63 -16.40
N GLU A 43 13.31 0.28 -15.99
CA GLU A 43 12.06 0.56 -16.75
C GLU A 43 12.31 0.96 -18.21
N LYS A 44 13.45 1.56 -18.50
CA LYS A 44 13.83 1.94 -19.87
C LYS A 44 14.33 0.77 -20.70
N GLU A 45 14.50 -0.40 -20.11
CA GLU A 45 15.13 -1.55 -20.73
C GLU A 45 14.11 -2.69 -20.85
N ASN A 46 13.43 -2.79 -21.98
CA ASN A 46 12.59 -3.93 -22.39
C ASN A 46 11.87 -4.69 -21.26
N THR A 47 11.29 -3.95 -20.33
CA THR A 47 10.32 -4.48 -19.38
C THR A 47 8.95 -4.37 -20.02
N MET A 48 8.15 -5.44 -20.00
CA MET A 48 6.75 -5.30 -20.36
C MET A 48 6.04 -4.70 -19.13
N PRO A 49 5.61 -3.44 -19.19
CA PRO A 49 4.66 -2.97 -18.18
C PRO A 49 3.42 -3.83 -18.39
N GLN A 50 2.94 -4.47 -17.32
CA GLN A 50 1.57 -4.92 -17.32
C GLN A 50 0.72 -3.65 -17.51
N ALA A 51 -0.32 -3.76 -18.35
CA ALA A 51 -1.22 -2.64 -18.59
C ALA A 51 -1.51 -2.01 -17.22
N GLU A 52 -1.14 -0.75 -17.05
CA GLU A 52 -1.54 0.02 -15.90
C GLU A 52 -3.06 -0.08 -15.85
N GLU A 53 -3.59 -1.02 -15.08
CA GLU A 53 -4.92 -0.81 -14.57
C GLU A 53 -4.85 0.56 -13.96
N ASN A 54 -5.68 1.45 -14.47
CA ASN A 54 -5.74 2.84 -14.06
C ASN A 54 -6.07 2.86 -12.56
N LEU A 55 -5.02 2.68 -11.74
CA LEU A 55 -5.06 2.72 -10.28
C LEU A 55 -5.30 4.16 -9.80
N SER A 56 -5.61 5.06 -10.76
CA SER A 56 -6.05 6.39 -10.41
C SER A 56 -7.16 6.23 -9.38
N TYR A 57 -6.84 6.65 -8.17
CA TYR A 57 -7.79 6.80 -7.09
C TYR A 57 -9.06 7.37 -7.67
N LEU A 58 -10.14 6.61 -7.67
CA LEU A 58 -11.44 7.16 -7.89
C LEU A 58 -11.72 8.05 -6.69
N GLN A 59 -11.38 9.33 -6.87
CA GLN A 59 -11.74 10.32 -5.87
C GLN A 59 -13.25 10.27 -5.70
N PRO A 60 -13.75 10.16 -4.48
CA PRO A 60 -15.18 10.23 -4.27
C PRO A 60 -15.70 11.57 -4.79
N SER A 61 -16.80 11.56 -5.53
CA SER A 61 -17.53 12.77 -5.89
C SER A 61 -17.95 13.51 -4.61
N ASP A 62 -18.24 14.80 -4.69
CA ASP A 62 -18.66 15.57 -3.51
C ASP A 62 -19.82 14.91 -2.77
N PHE A 63 -20.82 14.43 -3.52
CA PHE A 63 -21.93 13.68 -2.94
C PHE A 63 -21.48 12.37 -2.28
N THR A 64 -20.62 11.59 -2.93
CA THR A 64 -20.10 10.34 -2.35
C THR A 64 -19.29 10.61 -1.10
N LYS A 65 -18.48 11.69 -1.09
CA LYS A 65 -17.71 12.10 0.07
C LYS A 65 -18.61 12.43 1.27
N GLU A 66 -19.63 13.27 1.06
CA GLU A 66 -20.64 13.56 2.10
C GLU A 66 -21.32 12.28 2.60
N LEU A 67 -21.62 11.34 1.69
CA LEU A 67 -22.26 10.08 2.03
C LEU A 67 -21.33 9.18 2.87
N LEU A 68 -20.08 9.06 2.51
CA LEU A 68 -19.06 8.30 3.24
C LEU A 68 -18.80 8.87 4.63
N GLU A 69 -18.82 10.20 4.81
CA GLU A 69 -18.69 10.86 6.10
C GLU A 69 -19.81 10.51 7.09
N THR A 70 -20.97 10.04 6.60
CA THR A 70 -22.05 9.55 7.49
C THR A 70 -21.76 8.19 8.09
N SER A 71 -20.79 7.43 7.56
CA SER A 71 -20.42 6.12 8.06
C SER A 71 -19.59 6.23 9.34
N LYS A 72 -19.86 5.33 10.30
CA LYS A 72 -19.05 5.18 11.51
C LYS A 72 -17.74 4.40 11.28
N VAL A 73 -17.66 3.72 10.14
CA VAL A 73 -16.51 2.89 9.75
C VAL A 73 -15.87 3.53 8.53
N LYS A 74 -14.55 3.64 8.52
CA LYS A 74 -13.81 4.16 7.37
C LYS A 74 -14.03 3.28 6.15
N ILE A 75 -14.28 3.89 5.00
CA ILE A 75 -14.49 3.22 3.71
C ILE A 75 -13.48 3.80 2.72
N ASP A 76 -12.51 2.96 2.33
CA ASP A 76 -11.45 3.29 1.37
C ASP A 76 -11.49 2.37 0.13
N ASN A 77 -12.46 1.45 0.05
CA ASN A 77 -12.56 0.51 -1.07
C ASN A 77 -12.85 1.25 -2.38
N PRO A 78 -11.92 1.22 -3.38
CA PRO A 78 -12.07 1.97 -4.62
C PRO A 78 -13.30 1.54 -5.44
N ASN A 79 -13.60 0.23 -5.44
CA ASN A 79 -14.75 -0.29 -6.20
C ASN A 79 -16.08 0.11 -5.58
N LEU A 80 -16.18 0.10 -4.25
CA LEU A 80 -17.39 0.60 -3.57
C LEU A 80 -17.56 2.11 -3.79
N ILE A 81 -16.47 2.90 -3.74
CA ILE A 81 -16.48 4.33 -4.06
C ILE A 81 -16.94 4.54 -5.50
N LYS A 82 -16.45 3.74 -6.45
CA LYS A 82 -16.88 3.79 -7.86
C LYS A 82 -18.37 3.58 -8.00
N ILE A 83 -18.92 2.54 -7.38
CA ILE A 83 -20.35 2.24 -7.42
C ILE A 83 -21.18 3.40 -6.85
N LEU A 84 -20.73 4.01 -5.75
CA LEU A 84 -21.40 5.16 -5.15
C LEU A 84 -21.32 6.40 -6.05
N ASN A 85 -20.17 6.65 -6.72
CA ASN A 85 -20.01 7.76 -7.67
C ASN A 85 -20.94 7.62 -8.89
N GLU A 86 -21.07 6.40 -9.42
CA GLU A 86 -21.87 6.10 -10.61
C GLU A 86 -23.36 5.96 -10.29
N SER A 87 -23.73 5.87 -9.01
CA SER A 87 -25.12 5.69 -8.60
C SER A 87 -25.97 6.93 -8.92
N ALA A 88 -27.18 6.72 -9.38
CA ALA A 88 -28.16 7.79 -9.63
C ALA A 88 -28.82 8.34 -8.35
N ILE A 89 -28.30 7.98 -7.18
CA ILE A 89 -28.93 8.29 -5.87
C ILE A 89 -29.03 9.80 -5.62
N ASN A 90 -28.08 10.58 -6.13
CA ASN A 90 -28.09 12.03 -6.00
C ASN A 90 -29.11 12.73 -6.93
N LYS A 91 -29.49 12.06 -8.03
CA LYS A 91 -30.36 12.63 -9.09
C LYS A 91 -31.84 12.34 -8.89
N SER A 92 -32.16 11.41 -8.00
CA SER A 92 -33.55 11.00 -7.78
C SER A 92 -34.23 11.94 -6.78
N PRO A 93 -35.29 12.66 -7.19
CA PRO A 93 -36.10 13.46 -6.29
C PRO A 93 -36.94 12.50 -5.42
N PHE A 94 -36.36 12.01 -4.34
CA PHE A 94 -37.13 11.27 -3.36
C PHE A 94 -38.10 12.23 -2.69
N SER A 95 -39.38 11.93 -2.84
CA SER A 95 -40.48 12.75 -2.28
C SER A 95 -40.48 12.74 -0.75
N LEU A 96 -40.97 13.82 -0.17
CA LEU A 96 -41.21 13.93 1.28
C LEU A 96 -41.92 12.68 1.84
N GLY A 97 -41.40 12.10 2.91
CA GLY A 97 -41.96 10.94 3.58
C GLY A 97 -41.44 9.57 3.16
N MET A 98 -40.64 9.47 2.09
CA MET A 98 -40.07 8.19 1.65
C MET A 98 -39.05 7.67 2.65
N ARG A 99 -39.10 6.37 2.95
CA ARG A 99 -38.09 5.65 3.77
C ARG A 99 -37.68 4.38 3.04
N ALA A 100 -36.38 4.18 2.89
CA ALA A 100 -35.82 2.97 2.29
C ALA A 100 -34.51 2.59 2.98
N THR A 101 -34.23 1.30 3.02
CA THR A 101 -32.93 0.77 3.39
C THR A 101 -32.52 -0.21 2.29
N ILE A 102 -31.46 0.14 1.56
CA ILE A 102 -30.97 -0.62 0.41
C ILE A 102 -29.68 -1.31 0.84
N TYR A 103 -29.65 -2.63 0.72
CA TYR A 103 -28.44 -3.43 0.94
C TYR A 103 -27.53 -3.32 -0.27
N LEU A 104 -26.29 -2.87 -0.06
CA LEU A 104 -25.29 -2.70 -1.11
C LEU A 104 -24.28 -3.87 -1.17
N GLY A 105 -24.38 -4.81 -0.24
CA GLY A 105 -23.52 -5.98 -0.19
C GLY A 105 -22.57 -5.98 1.02
N GLU A 106 -21.81 -7.07 1.14
CA GLU A 106 -20.70 -7.20 2.07
C GLU A 106 -19.42 -6.80 1.33
N TRP A 107 -18.61 -5.93 1.95
CA TRP A 107 -17.42 -5.32 1.34
C TRP A 107 -16.22 -5.35 2.26
N PRO A 108 -14.99 -5.51 1.73
CA PRO A 108 -13.80 -5.03 2.39
C PRO A 108 -13.84 -3.50 2.36
N LEU A 109 -13.92 -2.89 3.53
CA LEU A 109 -14.20 -1.45 3.68
C LEU A 109 -12.93 -0.61 3.69
N SER A 110 -11.93 -1.07 4.46
CA SER A 110 -10.67 -0.34 4.63
C SER A 110 -9.52 -1.28 4.92
N TYR A 111 -8.32 -0.86 4.56
CA TYR A 111 -7.07 -1.51 4.93
C TYR A 111 -6.24 -0.59 5.84
N LYS A 112 -5.72 -1.14 6.93
CA LYS A 112 -4.79 -0.45 7.82
C LYS A 112 -3.46 -1.18 7.85
N SER A 113 -2.41 -0.54 7.31
CA SER A 113 -1.05 -1.05 7.37
C SER A 113 -0.52 -1.04 8.80
N ASN A 114 0.12 -2.13 9.21
CA ASN A 114 0.82 -2.27 10.49
C ASN A 114 2.34 -2.26 10.31
N GLY A 115 2.84 -2.57 9.11
CA GLY A 115 4.26 -2.59 8.81
C GLY A 115 4.56 -2.92 7.36
N THR A 116 5.65 -2.37 6.85
CA THR A 116 6.15 -2.58 5.49
C THR A 116 7.63 -2.89 5.57
N GLU A 117 8.04 -4.06 5.10
CA GLU A 117 9.41 -4.56 5.18
C GLU A 117 9.92 -4.88 3.76
N PRO A 118 11.09 -4.37 3.32
CA PRO A 118 11.63 -4.69 2.02
C PRO A 118 12.32 -6.06 2.03
N ASN A 119 12.21 -6.79 0.93
CA ASN A 119 13.04 -7.94 0.60
C ASN A 119 13.69 -7.70 -0.77
N TRP A 120 14.94 -7.26 -0.75
CA TRP A 120 15.68 -6.94 -1.96
C TRP A 120 16.08 -8.16 -2.78
N GLN A 121 15.98 -9.37 -2.22
CA GLN A 121 16.30 -10.66 -2.85
C GLN A 121 15.06 -11.59 -2.87
N TYR A 122 13.87 -11.01 -3.08
CA TYR A 122 12.61 -11.74 -3.01
C TYR A 122 12.57 -12.97 -3.91
N GLN A 123 12.93 -12.80 -5.19
CA GLN A 123 12.94 -13.90 -6.15
C GLN A 123 14.19 -13.83 -7.02
N LYS A 124 15.01 -14.88 -7.01
CA LYS A 124 16.11 -15.01 -7.95
C LYS A 124 15.57 -15.27 -9.35
N ILE A 125 15.93 -14.45 -10.33
CA ILE A 125 15.37 -14.50 -11.68
C ILE A 125 16.40 -14.84 -12.75
N ASN A 126 17.70 -14.58 -12.49
CA ASN A 126 18.78 -14.85 -13.44
C ASN A 126 20.10 -15.11 -12.74
N THR A 127 21.02 -15.77 -13.45
CA THR A 127 22.43 -15.88 -13.05
C THR A 127 23.26 -15.84 -14.32
N ASN A 128 24.02 -14.75 -14.52
CA ASN A 128 25.05 -14.73 -15.53
C ASN A 128 26.36 -15.28 -14.90
N PHE A 129 27.08 -16.07 -15.66
CA PHE A 129 28.28 -16.78 -15.18
C PHE A 129 29.40 -16.67 -16.21
N TYR A 130 30.64 -16.55 -15.71
CA TYR A 130 31.83 -16.64 -16.53
C TYR A 130 32.98 -17.33 -15.77
N ASP A 131 33.63 -18.29 -16.47
CA ASP A 131 34.79 -19.00 -15.96
C ASP A 131 36.06 -18.38 -16.53
N ASN A 132 36.80 -17.62 -15.70
CA ASN A 132 38.04 -16.96 -16.06
C ASN A 132 39.24 -17.67 -15.45
N ARG A 133 39.15 -18.93 -15.03
CA ARG A 133 40.24 -19.68 -14.39
C ARG A 133 41.42 -19.91 -15.32
N GLN A 134 41.22 -20.00 -16.61
CA GLN A 134 42.23 -20.12 -17.62
C GLN A 134 42.51 -18.82 -18.38
N GLY A 135 41.87 -17.73 -17.97
CA GLY A 135 42.01 -16.43 -18.62
C GLY A 135 43.31 -15.76 -18.29
N THR A 136 43.88 -15.03 -19.26
CA THR A 136 45.16 -14.29 -19.13
C THR A 136 44.94 -12.82 -18.78
N ALA A 137 43.65 -12.36 -18.75
CA ALA A 137 43.27 -10.99 -18.43
C ALA A 137 41.99 -10.96 -17.58
N ASN A 138 41.70 -9.81 -16.97
CA ASN A 138 40.45 -9.60 -16.30
C ASN A 138 39.30 -9.61 -17.33
N TYR A 139 38.18 -10.24 -16.96
CA TYR A 139 36.96 -10.29 -17.76
C TYR A 139 35.88 -9.41 -17.13
N GLN A 140 35.04 -8.81 -17.96
CA GLN A 140 33.92 -7.99 -17.52
C GLN A 140 32.60 -8.69 -17.82
N ILE A 141 31.81 -8.95 -16.77
CA ILE A 141 30.47 -9.52 -16.90
C ILE A 141 29.41 -8.44 -16.71
N ASN A 142 28.39 -8.48 -17.57
CA ASN A 142 27.21 -7.62 -17.52
C ASN A 142 25.95 -8.44 -17.34
N TYR A 143 24.90 -7.82 -16.87
CA TYR A 143 23.60 -8.45 -16.82
C TYR A 143 22.97 -8.59 -18.19
N VAL A 144 22.53 -9.80 -18.50
CA VAL A 144 21.66 -10.15 -19.62
C VAL A 144 20.62 -11.16 -19.14
N GLN A 145 19.34 -10.85 -19.28
CA GLN A 145 18.26 -11.76 -18.91
C GLN A 145 18.17 -12.90 -19.95
N GLU A 146 18.45 -14.13 -19.53
CA GLU A 146 18.53 -15.28 -20.43
C GLU A 146 17.15 -15.77 -20.89
N ALA A 147 16.17 -15.77 -19.99
CA ALA A 147 14.80 -16.19 -20.28
C ALA A 147 13.81 -15.19 -19.70
N GLN A 148 12.66 -15.03 -20.35
CA GLN A 148 11.55 -14.25 -19.77
C GLN A 148 11.15 -14.80 -18.39
N LYS A 149 10.95 -13.93 -17.42
CA LYS A 149 10.50 -14.27 -16.06
C LYS A 149 9.29 -13.43 -15.67
N SER A 150 8.23 -14.12 -15.24
CA SER A 150 7.11 -13.49 -14.52
C SER A 150 7.40 -13.56 -13.02
N ILE A 151 7.29 -12.43 -12.37
CA ILE A 151 7.45 -12.27 -10.93
C ILE A 151 6.07 -11.95 -10.37
N LYS A 152 5.57 -12.81 -9.48
CA LYS A 152 4.25 -12.69 -8.89
C LYS A 152 4.35 -12.44 -7.40
N GLY A 153 3.60 -11.47 -6.95
CA GLY A 153 3.27 -11.28 -5.55
C GLY A 153 2.01 -12.05 -5.16
N GLY A 154 1.48 -11.76 -4.00
CA GLY A 154 0.24 -12.37 -3.54
C GLY A 154 -0.05 -12.13 -2.08
N LEU A 155 -1.28 -12.40 -1.70
CA LEU A 155 -1.71 -12.35 -0.30
C LEU A 155 -1.18 -13.55 0.48
N THR A 156 -0.88 -13.37 1.76
CA THR A 156 -0.37 -14.43 2.64
C THR A 156 -1.47 -15.29 3.26
N ALA A 157 -2.74 -14.93 3.08
CA ALA A 157 -3.89 -15.68 3.54
C ALA A 157 -5.06 -15.58 2.56
N LYS A 158 -5.99 -16.53 2.64
CA LYS A 158 -7.24 -16.46 1.87
C LYS A 158 -8.18 -15.44 2.50
N VAL A 159 -8.78 -14.62 1.66
CA VAL A 159 -9.74 -13.58 2.04
C VAL A 159 -10.89 -13.54 1.04
N PRO A 160 -12.09 -13.12 1.44
CA PRO A 160 -13.15 -12.79 0.49
C PRO A 160 -12.76 -11.58 -0.36
N GLN A 161 -13.29 -11.49 -1.57
CA GLN A 161 -13.09 -10.36 -2.50
C GLN A 161 -11.60 -9.99 -2.67
N VAL A 162 -10.80 -10.99 -3.06
CA VAL A 162 -9.32 -10.93 -3.15
C VAL A 162 -8.84 -9.72 -3.95
N GLU A 163 -9.49 -9.41 -5.08
CA GLU A 163 -9.10 -8.31 -5.98
C GLU A 163 -9.23 -6.95 -5.29
N ASP A 164 -10.31 -6.72 -4.55
CA ASP A 164 -10.53 -5.49 -3.81
C ASP A 164 -9.51 -5.33 -2.69
N VAL A 165 -9.23 -6.43 -1.98
CA VAL A 165 -8.23 -6.44 -0.90
C VAL A 165 -6.84 -6.16 -1.46
N GLN A 166 -6.45 -6.82 -2.56
CA GLN A 166 -5.17 -6.56 -3.23
C GLN A 166 -5.05 -5.09 -3.65
N LYS A 167 -6.10 -4.53 -4.24
CA LYS A 167 -6.12 -3.14 -4.68
C LYS A 167 -5.94 -2.15 -3.52
N MET A 168 -6.65 -2.34 -2.41
CA MET A 168 -6.49 -1.50 -1.21
C MET A 168 -5.11 -1.61 -0.60
N ILE A 169 -4.54 -2.83 -0.51
CA ILE A 169 -3.20 -3.05 0.02
C ILE A 169 -2.15 -2.39 -0.89
N LEU A 170 -2.26 -2.59 -2.20
CA LEU A 170 -1.34 -2.01 -3.19
C LEU A 170 -1.31 -0.48 -3.10
N LEU A 171 -2.48 0.16 -3.11
CA LEU A 171 -2.60 1.60 -3.02
C LEU A 171 -2.00 2.14 -1.72
N SER A 172 -2.31 1.51 -0.58
CA SER A 172 -1.76 1.89 0.72
C SER A 172 -0.24 1.73 0.77
N ALA A 173 0.30 0.65 0.18
CA ALA A 173 1.72 0.39 0.15
C ALA A 173 2.47 1.37 -0.76
N MET A 174 1.93 1.70 -1.94
CA MET A 174 2.50 2.69 -2.87
C MET A 174 2.53 4.08 -2.24
N GLU A 175 1.45 4.52 -1.60
CA GLU A 175 1.38 5.80 -0.91
C GLU A 175 2.41 5.91 0.22
N LYS A 176 2.56 4.85 1.01
CA LYS A 176 3.46 4.81 2.16
C LYS A 176 4.95 4.77 1.76
N THR A 177 5.29 4.02 0.71
CA THR A 177 6.68 3.76 0.31
C THR A 177 7.17 4.68 -0.80
N ASN A 178 6.27 5.24 -1.58
CA ASN A 178 6.54 5.97 -2.83
C ASN A 178 7.33 5.12 -3.85
N LEU A 179 7.05 3.80 -3.88
CA LEU A 179 7.68 2.86 -4.80
C LEU A 179 6.68 2.40 -5.87
N PRO A 180 7.13 2.10 -7.09
CA PRO A 180 6.31 1.50 -8.13
C PRO A 180 6.07 0.01 -7.80
N LEU A 181 4.93 -0.30 -7.25
CA LEU A 181 4.56 -1.64 -6.80
C LEU A 181 3.51 -2.26 -7.71
N THR A 182 3.57 -3.58 -7.88
CA THR A 182 2.59 -4.34 -8.64
C THR A 182 2.51 -5.77 -8.14
N PHE A 183 1.35 -6.44 -8.27
CA PHE A 183 1.25 -7.87 -7.93
C PHE A 183 1.83 -8.80 -8.99
N GLU A 184 2.06 -8.30 -10.20
CA GLU A 184 2.75 -9.06 -11.25
C GLU A 184 3.60 -8.12 -12.10
N THR A 185 4.82 -8.56 -12.43
CA THR A 185 5.72 -7.88 -13.36
C THR A 185 6.45 -8.92 -14.20
N VAL A 186 6.86 -8.54 -15.41
CA VAL A 186 7.54 -9.43 -16.35
C VAL A 186 8.86 -8.79 -16.76
N ILE A 187 9.94 -9.56 -16.66
CA ILE A 187 11.25 -9.20 -17.19
C ILE A 187 11.45 -10.00 -18.49
N GLY A 188 11.57 -9.29 -19.61
CA GLY A 188 11.71 -9.89 -20.93
C GLY A 188 13.07 -10.57 -21.14
N ARG A 189 13.12 -11.59 -22.01
CA ARG A 189 14.37 -12.18 -22.46
C ARG A 189 15.19 -11.12 -23.20
N GLY A 190 16.50 -11.10 -22.95
CA GLY A 190 17.43 -10.17 -23.60
C GLY A 190 17.46 -8.77 -22.97
N THR A 191 16.70 -8.52 -21.88
CA THR A 191 16.85 -7.30 -21.08
C THR A 191 18.30 -7.22 -20.59
N LYS A 192 18.93 -6.06 -20.78
CA LYS A 192 20.34 -5.80 -20.42
C LYS A 192 20.42 -4.61 -19.51
N HIS A 193 21.42 -4.60 -18.65
CA HIS A 193 21.77 -3.40 -17.90
C HIS A 193 23.29 -3.24 -17.90
N HIS A 194 23.76 -2.04 -18.21
CA HIS A 194 25.17 -1.76 -18.33
C HIS A 194 25.79 -1.44 -16.96
N GLN A 195 25.95 -2.49 -16.14
CA GLN A 195 26.71 -2.43 -14.91
C GLN A 195 27.78 -3.51 -14.95
N VAL A 196 29.04 -3.07 -14.93
CA VAL A 196 30.19 -3.92 -15.14
C VAL A 196 30.69 -4.49 -13.82
N TYR A 197 30.87 -5.81 -13.79
CA TYR A 197 31.54 -6.52 -12.70
C TYR A 197 32.81 -7.18 -13.22
N ASN A 198 33.93 -6.97 -12.52
CA ASN A 198 35.22 -7.50 -12.93
C ASN A 198 35.48 -8.88 -12.32
N ILE A 199 35.86 -9.84 -13.18
CA ILE A 199 36.29 -11.19 -12.81
C ILE A 199 37.80 -11.27 -13.03
N GLY A 200 38.55 -11.43 -11.96
CA GLY A 200 40.00 -11.56 -12.01
C GLY A 200 40.46 -12.83 -12.74
N GLN A 201 41.73 -12.85 -13.12
CA GLN A 201 42.40 -14.06 -13.60
C GLN A 201 42.33 -15.17 -12.54
N GLY A 202 42.10 -16.40 -12.97
CA GLY A 202 42.02 -17.56 -12.08
C GLY A 202 40.71 -17.65 -11.29
N GLN A 203 39.71 -16.83 -11.61
CA GLN A 203 38.44 -16.76 -10.86
C GLN A 203 37.23 -17.20 -11.67
N LEU A 204 36.22 -17.65 -10.95
CA LEU A 204 34.85 -17.79 -11.44
C LEU A 204 34.04 -16.55 -11.03
N GLY A 205 33.18 -16.05 -11.90
CA GLY A 205 32.28 -14.94 -11.60
C GLY A 205 30.82 -15.30 -11.78
N TYR A 206 30.03 -15.02 -10.76
CA TYR A 206 28.57 -15.19 -10.78
C TYR A 206 27.90 -13.85 -10.53
N LEU A 207 27.07 -13.44 -11.45
CA LEU A 207 26.19 -12.27 -11.29
C LEU A 207 24.75 -12.75 -11.09
N TYR A 208 24.33 -12.74 -9.83
CA TYR A 208 22.97 -13.07 -9.44
C TYR A 208 22.06 -11.88 -9.61
N THR A 209 20.88 -12.12 -10.15
CA THR A 209 19.86 -11.08 -10.32
C THR A 209 18.59 -11.50 -9.60
N TYR A 210 18.05 -10.59 -8.80
CA TYR A 210 16.85 -10.80 -8.01
C TYR A 210 15.80 -9.74 -8.35
N ALA A 211 14.54 -10.13 -8.36
CA ALA A 211 13.43 -9.21 -8.30
C ALA A 211 13.21 -8.81 -6.84
N PRO A 212 13.21 -7.52 -6.51
CA PRO A 212 12.89 -7.04 -5.18
C PRO A 212 11.37 -7.00 -4.97
N ALA A 213 10.95 -7.13 -3.71
CA ALA A 213 9.55 -6.97 -3.29
C ALA A 213 9.47 -6.32 -1.91
N ILE A 214 8.31 -5.82 -1.55
CA ILE A 214 7.99 -5.49 -0.17
C ILE A 214 7.06 -6.55 0.42
N HIS A 215 7.17 -6.76 1.73
CA HIS A 215 6.22 -7.50 2.54
C HIS A 215 5.39 -6.49 3.32
N GLU A 216 4.15 -6.33 2.90
CA GLU A 216 3.18 -5.48 3.58
C GLU A 216 2.38 -6.33 4.58
N LYS A 217 2.17 -5.81 5.79
CA LYS A 217 1.39 -6.45 6.87
C LYS A 217 0.34 -5.48 7.37
N GLY A 218 -0.87 -5.95 7.57
CA GLY A 218 -1.94 -5.08 8.06
C GLY A 218 -3.22 -5.82 8.41
N LYS A 219 -4.30 -5.07 8.43
CA LYS A 219 -5.63 -5.57 8.76
C LYS A 219 -6.65 -5.00 7.79
N VAL A 220 -7.49 -5.87 7.24
CA VAL A 220 -8.67 -5.50 6.45
C VAL A 220 -9.89 -5.49 7.36
N THR A 221 -10.73 -4.48 7.23
CA THR A 221 -12.03 -4.39 7.88
C THR A 221 -13.11 -4.67 6.86
N TYR A 222 -14.04 -5.56 7.19
CA TYR A 222 -15.20 -5.93 6.40
C TYR A 222 -16.49 -5.47 7.06
N GLY A 223 -17.56 -5.36 6.29
CA GLY A 223 -18.90 -5.11 6.82
C GLY A 223 -19.96 -5.09 5.75
N GLU A 224 -21.19 -5.27 6.19
CA GLU A 224 -22.38 -5.13 5.36
C GLU A 224 -22.75 -3.66 5.22
N VAL A 225 -22.84 -3.18 3.99
CA VAL A 225 -23.10 -1.78 3.67
C VAL A 225 -24.56 -1.58 3.30
N TYR A 226 -25.19 -0.63 3.94
CA TYR A 226 -26.59 -0.23 3.69
C TYR A 226 -26.68 1.25 3.38
N LEU A 227 -27.41 1.59 2.33
CA LEU A 227 -27.83 2.96 2.07
C LEU A 227 -29.21 3.19 2.71
N VAL A 228 -29.26 4.09 3.67
CA VAL A 228 -30.50 4.46 4.37
C VAL A 228 -30.99 5.80 3.88
N ILE A 229 -32.25 5.83 3.40
CA ILE A 229 -32.94 7.01 2.87
C ILE A 229 -34.11 7.36 3.81
N LYS A 230 -34.14 8.62 4.25
CA LYS A 230 -35.29 9.16 5.04
C LYS A 230 -35.61 10.55 4.51
N GLY A 231 -36.62 10.63 3.66
CA GLY A 231 -36.97 11.86 2.91
C GLY A 231 -35.79 12.31 2.05
N THR A 232 -35.26 13.50 2.30
CA THR A 232 -34.10 14.05 1.60
C THR A 232 -32.76 13.61 2.19
N LYS A 233 -32.74 13.02 3.40
CA LYS A 233 -31.50 12.58 4.07
C LYS A 233 -31.08 11.20 3.59
N ARG A 234 -29.79 11.06 3.31
CA ARG A 234 -29.13 9.81 2.93
C ARG A 234 -27.95 9.55 3.83
N LYS A 235 -27.72 8.30 4.21
CA LYS A 235 -26.55 7.91 5.00
C LYS A 235 -26.11 6.50 4.65
N ILE A 236 -24.84 6.24 4.82
CA ILE A 236 -24.29 4.88 4.86
C ILE A 236 -24.39 4.35 6.30
N ASP A 237 -24.92 3.15 6.42
CA ASP A 237 -24.95 2.37 7.67
C ASP A 237 -24.18 1.09 7.44
N VAL A 238 -23.22 0.80 8.32
CA VAL A 238 -22.40 -0.42 8.23
C VAL A 238 -22.72 -1.32 9.40
N LYS A 239 -22.98 -2.60 9.11
CA LYS A 239 -23.30 -3.63 10.10
C LYS A 239 -22.33 -4.80 9.99
N ASN A 240 -22.37 -5.69 10.99
CA ASN A 240 -21.60 -6.93 11.03
C ASN A 240 -20.12 -6.72 10.72
N VAL A 241 -19.55 -5.68 11.37
CA VAL A 241 -18.15 -5.28 11.15
C VAL A 241 -17.20 -6.33 11.71
N THR A 242 -16.34 -6.85 10.86
CA THR A 242 -15.29 -7.82 11.21
C THR A 242 -13.93 -7.31 10.74
N SER A 243 -12.85 -7.93 11.22
CA SER A 243 -11.50 -7.58 10.79
C SER A 243 -10.64 -8.83 10.69
N GLN A 244 -9.82 -8.89 9.62
CA GLN A 244 -8.89 -9.98 9.38
C GLN A 244 -7.47 -9.43 9.18
N SER A 245 -6.48 -10.03 9.86
CA SER A 245 -5.07 -9.75 9.60
C SER A 245 -4.64 -10.38 8.28
N ILE A 246 -3.87 -9.63 7.50
CA ILE A 246 -3.43 -10.03 6.16
C ILE A 246 -2.04 -9.48 5.90
N GLY A 247 -1.22 -10.24 5.18
CA GLY A 247 0.01 -9.76 4.58
C GLY A 247 -0.01 -9.92 3.08
N ALA A 248 0.88 -9.22 2.40
CA ALA A 248 1.06 -9.33 0.97
C ALA A 248 2.53 -9.20 0.59
N TRP A 249 2.98 -10.03 -0.34
CA TRP A 249 4.23 -9.82 -1.07
C TRP A 249 3.93 -9.04 -2.34
N ILE A 250 4.59 -7.92 -2.52
CA ILE A 250 4.32 -6.99 -3.63
C ILE A 250 5.64 -6.64 -4.32
N PRO A 251 5.91 -7.20 -5.52
CA PRO A 251 7.10 -6.90 -6.31
C PRO A 251 7.23 -5.41 -6.66
N LEU A 252 8.48 -4.95 -6.77
CA LEU A 252 8.79 -3.64 -7.34
C LEU A 252 8.81 -3.76 -8.86
N GLN A 253 7.99 -2.96 -9.52
CA GLN A 253 7.95 -2.88 -10.98
C GLN A 253 9.24 -2.21 -11.49
N GLY A 254 9.80 -2.75 -12.58
CA GLY A 254 10.92 -2.14 -13.27
C GLY A 254 12.22 -2.04 -12.46
N HIS A 255 12.38 -2.82 -11.38
CA HIS A 255 13.58 -2.80 -10.54
C HIS A 255 14.20 -4.19 -10.41
N LEU A 256 15.53 -4.22 -10.41
CA LEU A 256 16.34 -5.42 -10.15
C LEU A 256 17.38 -5.16 -9.09
N ASN A 257 17.70 -6.17 -8.30
CA ASN A 257 18.80 -6.16 -7.35
C ASN A 257 19.91 -7.11 -7.82
N PHE A 258 21.14 -6.62 -7.86
CA PHE A 258 22.30 -7.39 -8.31
C PHE A 258 23.20 -7.79 -7.14
N GLY A 259 23.65 -9.05 -7.18
CA GLY A 259 24.67 -9.57 -6.28
C GLY A 259 25.78 -10.23 -7.08
N PHE A 260 27.00 -9.75 -6.93
CA PHE A 260 28.18 -10.35 -7.58
C PHE A 260 28.98 -11.19 -6.59
N GLN A 261 29.39 -12.38 -7.03
CA GLN A 261 30.24 -13.28 -6.28
C GLN A 261 31.38 -13.78 -7.18
N GLY A 262 32.62 -13.49 -6.80
CA GLY A 262 33.80 -14.11 -7.36
C GLY A 262 34.28 -15.26 -6.46
N SER A 263 34.78 -16.34 -7.05
CA SER A 263 35.45 -17.41 -6.33
C SER A 263 36.72 -17.87 -7.07
N SER A 264 37.76 -18.13 -6.37
CA SER A 264 39.00 -18.76 -6.86
C SER A 264 38.84 -20.27 -6.95
#